data_d84bc3355848302a72a20f97bdc97573
#
_entry.id   d84bc3355848302a72a20f97bdc97573
#
_cell.length_a   1.000
_cell.length_b   1.000
_cell.length_c   1.000
_cell.angle_alpha   90.00
_cell.angle_beta   90.00
_cell.angle_gamma   90.00
#
_symmetry.space_group_name_H-M   'P 1'
#
loop_
_entity.id
_entity.type
_entity.pdbx_description
1 polymer ?
#
loop_
_entity_poly.entity_id
_entity_poly.type
_entity_poly.pdbx_seq_one_letter_code
_entity_poly.pdbx_strand_id
1 'polypeptide(L)'
;MINAITDEMTKKILSEGEHALSFDDARALVYLPAECTIDILFCAHKIMKHFKNEIIICSIINAKSGFCSEDCAFCSQSAHHSSKIDTHSLLQKEEIIKRAHDMKQAGATRFSMVTSGLMLTDEEVETVCSAAEIIGRETNITVCGSLGMLNSSIADRLKECGLSVYHHNLETARSHFDRICTTHSYDEDILTVKIAKKSNMRVCSGGILGLGESWEQRLELAFTLRQLKVDGIPLNFLNPISGTRMENMPLLPPMEALKCIALFRFINPGKDILICGGREVTLGDYQSWIFLAGANGLMIGNYLTTQGRNIRMDMDMLKHAGLINT
;
A
#
# COMPACT_ATOMS: atom_id res chain seq x y z
N MET A 1 14.96 13.36 26.27
CA MET A 1 14.26 12.19 26.85
C MET A 1 13.06 11.91 25.98
N ILE A 2 12.77 10.65 25.70
CA ILE A 2 11.57 10.27 24.95
C ILE A 2 10.33 10.67 25.75
N ASN A 3 9.29 11.14 25.07
CA ASN A 3 8.01 11.44 25.69
C ASN A 3 7.46 10.23 26.46
N ALA A 4 7.00 10.43 27.71
CA ALA A 4 6.61 9.36 28.62
C ALA A 4 5.47 8.48 28.07
N ILE A 5 4.45 9.08 27.44
CA ILE A 5 3.32 8.36 26.82
C ILE A 5 3.81 7.48 25.67
N THR A 6 4.67 8.03 24.81
CA THR A 6 5.23 7.28 23.68
C THR A 6 6.07 6.09 24.14
N ASP A 7 6.89 6.26 25.21
CA ASP A 7 7.74 5.19 25.76
C ASP A 7 6.89 4.09 26.44
N GLU A 8 5.88 4.47 27.21
CA GLU A 8 4.94 3.54 27.85
C GLU A 8 4.23 2.67 26.82
N MET A 9 3.63 3.29 25.79
CA MET A 9 2.93 2.56 24.73
C MET A 9 3.87 1.66 23.92
N THR A 10 5.10 2.10 23.70
CA THR A 10 6.11 1.27 23.04
C THR A 10 6.42 0.02 23.87
N LYS A 11 6.66 0.16 25.18
CA LYS A 11 6.91 -0.98 26.07
C LYS A 11 5.74 -1.95 26.09
N LYS A 12 4.51 -1.43 26.13
CA LYS A 12 3.28 -2.22 26.08
C LYS A 12 3.20 -3.05 24.81
N ILE A 13 3.46 -2.43 23.63
CA ILE A 13 3.47 -3.14 22.34
C ILE A 13 4.55 -4.22 22.29
N LEU A 14 5.76 -3.92 22.76
CA LEU A 14 6.87 -4.88 22.75
C LEU A 14 6.63 -6.09 23.65
N SER A 15 5.82 -5.94 24.71
CA SER A 15 5.48 -7.03 25.63
C SER A 15 4.21 -7.79 25.27
N GLU A 16 3.16 -7.12 24.76
CA GLU A 16 1.83 -7.66 24.54
C GLU A 16 1.49 -7.93 23.06
N GLY A 17 2.26 -7.32 22.15
CA GLY A 17 2.12 -7.55 20.70
C GLY A 17 0.95 -6.80 20.05
N GLU A 18 0.31 -7.45 19.06
CA GLU A 18 -0.57 -6.82 18.08
C GLU A 18 -1.85 -6.17 18.67
N HIS A 19 -2.29 -6.59 19.83
CA HIS A 19 -3.52 -6.08 20.45
C HIS A 19 -3.26 -5.13 21.63
N ALA A 20 -2.01 -4.71 21.82
CA ALA A 20 -1.60 -3.88 22.96
C ALA A 20 -2.32 -2.52 23.00
N LEU A 21 -2.51 -1.86 21.86
CA LEU A 21 -3.10 -0.53 21.82
C LEU A 21 -4.61 -0.54 21.60
N SER A 22 -5.32 0.23 22.42
CA SER A 22 -6.70 0.66 22.21
C SER A 22 -6.76 1.85 21.22
N PHE A 23 -7.97 2.19 20.78
CA PHE A 23 -8.19 3.39 19.94
C PHE A 23 -7.83 4.67 20.68
N ASP A 24 -8.18 4.76 21.99
CA ASP A 24 -7.87 5.92 22.82
C ASP A 24 -6.36 6.08 23.07
N ASP A 25 -5.62 4.98 23.24
CA ASP A 25 -4.15 5.01 23.31
C ASP A 25 -3.56 5.60 22.02
N ALA A 26 -4.00 5.14 20.85
CA ALA A 26 -3.53 5.65 19.57
C ALA A 26 -3.92 7.13 19.37
N ARG A 27 -5.13 7.51 19.81
CA ARG A 27 -5.59 8.90 19.77
C ARG A 27 -4.75 9.80 20.66
N ALA A 28 -4.32 9.34 21.83
CA ALA A 28 -3.41 10.09 22.70
C ALA A 28 -2.08 10.40 22.00
N LEU A 29 -1.52 9.45 21.22
CA LEU A 29 -0.30 9.70 20.42
C LEU A 29 -0.53 10.73 19.31
N VAL A 30 -1.71 10.75 18.69
CA VAL A 30 -2.06 11.75 17.65
C VAL A 30 -1.95 13.16 18.21
N TYR A 31 -2.48 13.40 19.39
CA TYR A 31 -2.59 14.74 19.97
C TYR A 31 -1.42 15.16 20.85
N LEU A 32 -0.33 14.39 20.88
CA LEU A 32 0.93 14.85 21.45
C LEU A 32 1.45 16.09 20.70
N PRO A 33 2.11 17.03 21.42
CA PRO A 33 2.73 18.20 20.81
C PRO A 33 3.64 17.85 19.63
N ALA A 34 3.77 18.77 18.67
CA ALA A 34 4.51 18.56 17.43
C ALA A 34 5.98 18.16 17.67
N GLU A 35 6.62 18.68 18.72
CA GLU A 35 7.96 18.32 19.13
C GLU A 35 8.13 16.85 19.54
N CYS A 36 7.04 16.17 19.91
CA CYS A 36 7.05 14.74 20.22
C CYS A 36 7.03 13.84 18.99
N THR A 37 6.86 14.40 17.78
CA THR A 37 6.78 13.59 16.55
C THR A 37 8.04 12.74 16.35
N ILE A 38 9.22 13.28 16.59
CA ILE A 38 10.50 12.54 16.46
C ILE A 38 10.55 11.35 17.43
N ASP A 39 10.04 11.50 18.65
CA ASP A 39 9.97 10.40 19.61
C ASP A 39 9.05 9.28 19.11
N ILE A 40 7.91 9.65 18.52
CA ILE A 40 6.96 8.69 17.92
C ILE A 40 7.63 7.93 16.76
N LEU A 41 8.35 8.62 15.85
CA LEU A 41 9.07 7.98 14.75
C LEU A 41 10.14 7.00 15.28
N PHE A 42 10.95 7.43 16.22
CA PHE A 42 12.00 6.61 16.83
C PHE A 42 11.43 5.35 17.51
N CYS A 43 10.34 5.49 18.22
CA CYS A 43 9.65 4.37 18.85
C CYS A 43 9.01 3.42 17.83
N ALA A 44 8.43 3.96 16.75
CA ALA A 44 7.93 3.15 15.61
C ALA A 44 9.05 2.32 14.96
N HIS A 45 10.25 2.90 14.82
CA HIS A 45 11.43 2.18 14.36
C HIS A 45 11.79 1.00 15.29
N LYS A 46 11.80 1.22 16.61
CA LYS A 46 12.06 0.13 17.58
C LYS A 46 11.04 -0.99 17.46
N ILE A 47 9.74 -0.65 17.33
CA ILE A 47 8.67 -1.62 17.13
C ILE A 47 8.91 -2.38 15.83
N MET A 48 9.18 -1.68 14.72
CA MET A 48 9.48 -2.31 13.44
C MET A 48 10.65 -3.29 13.56
N LYS A 49 11.77 -2.89 14.15
CA LYS A 49 12.95 -3.76 14.31
C LYS A 49 12.71 -4.97 15.20
N HIS A 50 11.77 -4.90 16.15
CA HIS A 50 11.40 -6.03 17.00
C HIS A 50 10.58 -7.08 16.25
N PHE A 51 9.63 -6.64 15.40
CA PHE A 51 8.68 -7.54 14.74
C PHE A 51 9.05 -7.88 13.30
N LYS A 52 9.94 -7.12 12.64
CA LYS A 52 10.27 -7.26 11.22
C LYS A 52 11.78 -7.30 10.99
N ASN A 53 12.25 -8.32 10.29
CA ASN A 53 13.67 -8.52 9.98
C ASN A 53 13.99 -8.27 8.50
N GLU A 54 12.98 -8.18 7.65
CA GLU A 54 13.15 -8.09 6.20
C GLU A 54 12.63 -6.76 5.64
N ILE A 55 13.36 -6.24 4.68
CA ILE A 55 12.91 -5.10 3.87
C ILE A 55 12.27 -5.65 2.59
N ILE A 56 11.05 -5.19 2.33
CA ILE A 56 10.28 -5.59 1.17
C ILE A 56 10.43 -4.54 0.08
N ILE A 57 10.84 -4.97 -1.09
CA ILE A 57 10.97 -4.11 -2.27
C ILE A 57 9.90 -4.55 -3.27
N CYS A 58 8.82 -3.76 -3.35
CA CYS A 58 7.72 -4.00 -4.27
C CYS A 58 7.94 -3.27 -5.60
N SER A 59 7.41 -3.85 -6.66
CA SER A 59 7.27 -3.19 -7.96
C SER A 59 5.93 -3.55 -8.58
N ILE A 60 5.46 -2.73 -9.51
CA ILE A 60 4.19 -2.96 -10.20
C ILE A 60 4.36 -2.85 -11.72
N ILE A 61 3.41 -3.43 -12.44
CA ILE A 61 3.10 -3.11 -13.83
C ILE A 61 1.65 -2.63 -13.93
N ASN A 62 1.40 -1.51 -14.61
CA ASN A 62 0.05 -1.12 -15.02
C ASN A 62 -0.37 -2.02 -16.19
N ALA A 63 -0.92 -3.20 -15.87
CA ALA A 63 -1.20 -4.23 -16.87
C ALA A 63 -2.45 -3.92 -17.71
N LYS A 64 -3.38 -3.10 -17.20
CA LYS A 64 -4.55 -2.58 -17.91
C LYS A 64 -4.80 -1.16 -17.42
N SER A 65 -4.97 -0.20 -18.31
CA SER A 65 -5.02 1.23 -17.96
C SER A 65 -6.26 1.93 -18.53
N GLY A 66 -6.90 2.74 -17.68
CA GLY A 66 -8.03 3.60 -18.05
C GLY A 66 -9.37 2.88 -18.09
N PHE A 67 -10.40 3.61 -18.51
CA PHE A 67 -11.80 3.15 -18.70
C PHE A 67 -12.42 2.44 -17.50
N CYS A 68 -12.00 2.77 -16.28
CA CYS A 68 -12.58 2.21 -15.06
C CYS A 68 -13.99 2.79 -14.85
N SER A 69 -14.96 1.90 -14.59
CA SER A 69 -16.35 2.28 -14.29
C SER A 69 -16.54 2.99 -12.97
N GLU A 70 -15.53 2.89 -12.07
CA GLU A 70 -15.62 3.43 -10.73
C GLU A 70 -15.28 4.92 -10.69
N ASP A 71 -15.96 5.66 -9.78
CA ASP A 71 -15.85 7.12 -9.67
C ASP A 71 -14.88 7.59 -8.55
N CYS A 72 -13.95 6.74 -8.11
CA CYS A 72 -12.99 7.07 -7.05
C CYS A 72 -12.35 8.44 -7.27
N ALA A 73 -12.57 9.38 -6.35
CA ALA A 73 -12.29 10.82 -6.50
C ALA A 73 -10.84 11.17 -6.86
N PHE A 74 -9.89 10.34 -6.45
CA PHE A 74 -8.45 10.51 -6.67
C PHE A 74 -7.94 9.85 -7.95
N CYS A 75 -8.72 8.93 -8.54
CA CYS A 75 -8.22 7.99 -9.54
C CYS A 75 -8.25 8.58 -10.95
N SER A 76 -7.07 8.77 -11.54
CA SER A 76 -6.94 9.25 -12.92
C SER A 76 -7.40 8.23 -13.97
N GLN A 77 -7.60 6.96 -13.61
CA GLN A 77 -8.07 5.91 -14.51
C GLN A 77 -9.60 5.81 -14.59
N SER A 78 -10.32 6.57 -13.77
CA SER A 78 -11.78 6.61 -13.77
C SER A 78 -12.33 7.20 -15.07
N ALA A 79 -13.35 6.56 -15.64
CA ALA A 79 -14.08 7.09 -16.81
C ALA A 79 -14.94 8.32 -16.47
N HIS A 80 -15.13 8.62 -15.17
CA HIS A 80 -15.85 9.80 -14.67
C HIS A 80 -14.98 11.05 -14.63
N HIS A 81 -13.67 10.94 -14.92
CA HIS A 81 -12.73 12.04 -14.87
C HIS A 81 -12.23 12.44 -16.26
N SER A 82 -11.70 13.68 -16.35
CA SER A 82 -11.10 14.21 -17.59
C SER A 82 -9.57 14.14 -17.61
N SER A 83 -8.99 13.25 -16.81
CA SER A 83 -7.55 13.06 -16.71
C SER A 83 -6.96 12.60 -18.03
N LYS A 84 -5.81 13.16 -18.39
CA LYS A 84 -5.05 12.76 -19.59
C LYS A 84 -4.02 11.72 -19.18
N ILE A 85 -4.33 10.46 -19.42
CA ILE A 85 -3.45 9.32 -19.16
C ILE A 85 -3.36 8.42 -20.39
N ASP A 86 -2.30 7.63 -20.47
CA ASP A 86 -2.21 6.55 -21.45
C ASP A 86 -3.18 5.44 -21.08
N THR A 87 -3.99 5.01 -22.05
CA THR A 87 -4.99 3.97 -21.87
C THR A 87 -4.70 2.77 -22.77
N HIS A 88 -4.86 1.57 -22.24
CA HIS A 88 -4.69 0.32 -23.01
C HIS A 88 -5.47 -0.82 -22.35
N SER A 89 -5.88 -1.79 -23.17
CA SER A 89 -6.41 -3.07 -22.72
C SER A 89 -5.35 -3.86 -21.94
N LEU A 90 -5.72 -5.01 -21.42
CA LEU A 90 -4.77 -5.89 -20.74
C LEU A 90 -3.56 -6.19 -21.66
N LEU A 91 -2.37 -5.96 -21.15
CA LEU A 91 -1.11 -6.24 -21.85
C LEU A 91 -0.98 -7.73 -22.18
N GLN A 92 -0.22 -8.02 -23.22
CA GLN A 92 0.12 -9.40 -23.53
C GLN A 92 1.01 -9.99 -22.42
N LYS A 93 0.84 -11.28 -22.14
CA LYS A 93 1.58 -11.95 -21.07
C LYS A 93 3.10 -11.83 -21.19
N GLU A 94 3.61 -11.81 -22.43
CA GLU A 94 5.04 -11.69 -22.72
C GLU A 94 5.61 -10.37 -22.22
N GLU A 95 4.86 -9.29 -22.33
CA GLU A 95 5.24 -7.97 -21.82
C GLU A 95 5.24 -7.92 -20.28
N ILE A 96 4.21 -8.52 -19.67
CA ILE A 96 4.12 -8.66 -18.21
C ILE A 96 5.30 -9.47 -17.67
N ILE A 97 5.61 -10.60 -18.29
CA ILE A 97 6.73 -11.48 -17.90
C ILE A 97 8.06 -10.75 -18.03
N LYS A 98 8.29 -10.07 -19.17
CA LYS A 98 9.51 -9.28 -19.39
C LYS A 98 9.68 -8.23 -18.29
N ARG A 99 8.62 -7.50 -17.94
CA ARG A 99 8.68 -6.50 -16.88
C ARG A 99 9.00 -7.11 -15.52
N ALA A 100 8.49 -8.28 -15.21
CA ALA A 100 8.81 -8.99 -13.97
C ALA A 100 10.30 -9.36 -13.89
N HIS A 101 10.90 -9.84 -15.00
CA HIS A 101 12.34 -10.08 -15.08
C HIS A 101 13.17 -8.81 -14.86
N ASP A 102 12.81 -7.70 -15.52
CA ASP A 102 13.48 -6.42 -15.37
C ASP A 102 13.45 -5.95 -13.90
N MET A 103 12.30 -6.07 -13.24
CA MET A 103 12.16 -5.67 -11.85
C MET A 103 12.89 -6.60 -10.89
N LYS A 104 12.92 -7.91 -11.16
CA LYS A 104 13.74 -8.87 -10.41
C LYS A 104 15.23 -8.51 -10.47
N GLN A 105 15.74 -8.19 -11.66
CA GLN A 105 17.13 -7.75 -11.85
C GLN A 105 17.42 -6.42 -11.14
N ALA A 106 16.42 -5.54 -11.06
CA ALA A 106 16.50 -4.29 -10.32
C ALA A 106 16.44 -4.45 -8.77
N GLY A 107 16.25 -5.68 -8.27
CA GLY A 107 16.25 -5.99 -6.85
C GLY A 107 14.86 -6.08 -6.20
N ALA A 108 13.77 -6.04 -6.98
CA ALA A 108 12.43 -6.22 -6.43
C ALA A 108 12.27 -7.65 -5.86
N THR A 109 11.63 -7.73 -4.69
CA THR A 109 11.27 -9.00 -4.03
C THR A 109 9.82 -9.40 -4.31
N ARG A 110 8.96 -8.43 -4.65
CA ARG A 110 7.55 -8.63 -5.03
C ARG A 110 7.24 -7.89 -6.32
N PHE A 111 6.45 -8.51 -7.17
CA PHE A 111 5.98 -7.93 -8.43
C PHE A 111 4.46 -8.06 -8.51
N SER A 112 3.77 -6.95 -8.73
CA SER A 112 2.31 -6.91 -8.78
C SER A 112 1.79 -6.52 -10.16
N MET A 113 0.91 -7.32 -10.70
CA MET A 113 0.08 -6.97 -11.84
C MET A 113 -1.08 -6.12 -11.34
N VAL A 114 -1.26 -4.93 -11.92
CA VAL A 114 -2.34 -4.02 -11.54
C VAL A 114 -3.20 -3.70 -12.75
N THR A 115 -4.51 -3.78 -12.58
CA THR A 115 -5.48 -3.50 -13.64
C THR A 115 -6.49 -2.44 -13.21
N SER A 116 -6.87 -1.58 -14.15
CA SER A 116 -8.07 -0.76 -14.03
C SER A 116 -9.34 -1.61 -14.19
N GLY A 117 -10.46 -1.11 -13.69
CA GLY A 117 -11.76 -1.77 -13.79
C GLY A 117 -12.18 -2.45 -12.49
N LEU A 118 -13.50 -2.68 -12.37
CA LEU A 118 -14.11 -3.23 -11.17
C LEU A 118 -13.72 -4.70 -10.93
N MET A 119 -13.63 -5.50 -11.99
CA MET A 119 -13.31 -6.94 -11.94
C MET A 119 -12.76 -7.38 -13.31
N LEU A 120 -11.91 -8.40 -13.31
CA LEU A 120 -11.43 -9.03 -14.55
C LEU A 120 -12.50 -9.89 -15.21
N THR A 121 -12.47 -9.97 -16.53
CA THR A 121 -13.19 -10.99 -17.30
C THR A 121 -12.48 -12.35 -17.20
N ASP A 122 -13.16 -13.43 -17.56
CA ASP A 122 -12.56 -14.78 -17.56
C ASP A 122 -11.33 -14.89 -18.47
N GLU A 123 -11.33 -14.23 -19.61
CA GLU A 123 -10.22 -14.18 -20.56
C GLU A 123 -9.02 -13.41 -19.96
N GLU A 124 -9.29 -12.30 -19.27
CA GLU A 124 -8.26 -11.55 -18.59
C GLU A 124 -7.65 -12.34 -17.42
N VAL A 125 -8.47 -13.09 -16.68
CA VAL A 125 -7.99 -14.00 -15.61
C VAL A 125 -7.05 -15.06 -16.19
N GLU A 126 -7.37 -15.65 -17.35
CA GLU A 126 -6.53 -16.64 -18.01
C GLU A 126 -5.16 -16.06 -18.40
N THR A 127 -5.15 -14.84 -18.95
CA THR A 127 -3.90 -14.13 -19.30
C THR A 127 -3.05 -13.85 -18.08
N VAL A 128 -3.65 -13.36 -17.00
CA VAL A 128 -2.97 -13.08 -15.73
C VAL A 128 -2.43 -14.36 -15.10
N CYS A 129 -3.21 -15.43 -15.09
CA CYS A 129 -2.78 -16.73 -14.56
C CYS A 129 -1.60 -17.29 -15.36
N SER A 130 -1.67 -17.27 -16.69
CA SER A 130 -0.58 -17.72 -17.55
C SER A 130 0.73 -16.93 -17.28
N ALA A 131 0.63 -15.61 -17.09
CA ALA A 131 1.78 -14.79 -16.75
C ALA A 131 2.32 -15.13 -15.34
N ALA A 132 1.43 -15.29 -14.35
CA ALA A 132 1.81 -15.58 -12.97
C ALA A 132 2.59 -16.90 -12.83
N GLU A 133 2.14 -17.96 -13.50
CA GLU A 133 2.81 -19.27 -13.51
C GLU A 133 4.25 -19.17 -14.07
N ILE A 134 4.40 -18.47 -15.19
CA ILE A 134 5.72 -18.31 -15.83
C ILE A 134 6.64 -17.47 -14.94
N ILE A 135 6.16 -16.33 -14.44
CA ILE A 135 6.93 -15.44 -13.56
C ILE A 135 7.39 -16.19 -12.31
N GLY A 136 6.48 -16.92 -11.65
CA GLY A 136 6.80 -17.69 -10.46
C GLY A 136 7.88 -18.75 -10.70
N ARG A 137 7.80 -19.46 -11.83
CA ARG A 137 8.77 -20.48 -12.22
C ARG A 137 10.14 -19.89 -12.58
N GLU A 138 10.18 -18.77 -13.29
CA GLU A 138 11.42 -18.26 -13.91
C GLU A 138 12.17 -17.24 -13.06
N THR A 139 11.48 -16.51 -12.19
CA THR A 139 12.10 -15.37 -11.49
C THR A 139 12.30 -15.58 -9.99
N ASN A 140 11.59 -16.51 -9.39
CA ASN A 140 11.55 -16.70 -7.94
C ASN A 140 11.13 -15.40 -7.17
N ILE A 141 10.40 -14.48 -7.84
CA ILE A 141 9.81 -13.29 -7.24
C ILE A 141 8.43 -13.63 -6.68
N THR A 142 8.03 -12.99 -5.59
CA THR A 142 6.65 -13.16 -5.10
C THR A 142 5.67 -12.47 -6.05
N VAL A 143 4.78 -13.25 -6.68
CA VAL A 143 3.77 -12.73 -7.60
C VAL A 143 2.58 -12.21 -6.83
N CYS A 144 2.22 -10.97 -7.10
CA CYS A 144 1.10 -10.25 -6.50
C CYS A 144 0.12 -9.76 -7.57
N GLY A 145 -1.12 -9.45 -7.18
CA GLY A 145 -2.10 -8.85 -8.08
C GLY A 145 -3.01 -7.87 -7.37
N SER A 146 -3.31 -6.75 -8.05
CA SER A 146 -4.37 -5.80 -7.71
C SER A 146 -5.32 -5.74 -8.92
N LEU A 147 -6.32 -6.59 -8.91
CA LEU A 147 -7.08 -7.00 -10.10
C LEU A 147 -8.58 -6.70 -9.96
N GLY A 148 -8.91 -5.73 -9.10
CA GLY A 148 -10.29 -5.35 -8.81
C GLY A 148 -10.93 -6.23 -7.74
N MET A 149 -12.26 -6.32 -7.78
CA MET A 149 -13.05 -7.15 -6.85
C MET A 149 -12.93 -8.63 -7.19
N LEU A 150 -13.17 -9.47 -6.20
CA LEU A 150 -13.10 -10.93 -6.33
C LEU A 150 -14.45 -11.60 -6.06
N ASN A 151 -14.73 -12.63 -6.81
CA ASN A 151 -15.57 -13.73 -6.39
C ASN A 151 -14.71 -14.95 -6.02
N SER A 152 -15.29 -15.95 -5.38
CA SER A 152 -14.53 -17.13 -4.91
C SER A 152 -13.90 -17.91 -6.06
N SER A 153 -14.56 -18.04 -7.20
CA SER A 153 -14.04 -18.78 -8.36
C SER A 153 -12.79 -18.13 -8.94
N ILE A 154 -12.81 -16.80 -9.11
CA ILE A 154 -11.62 -16.06 -9.59
C ILE A 154 -10.49 -16.14 -8.55
N ALA A 155 -10.80 -15.99 -7.27
CA ALA A 155 -9.80 -16.05 -6.21
C ALA A 155 -9.09 -17.41 -6.16
N ASP A 156 -9.82 -18.50 -6.28
CA ASP A 156 -9.25 -19.85 -6.29
C ASP A 156 -8.36 -20.08 -7.53
N ARG A 157 -8.80 -19.67 -8.72
CA ARG A 157 -7.99 -19.74 -9.96
C ARG A 157 -6.70 -18.93 -9.84
N LEU A 158 -6.77 -17.69 -9.32
CA LEU A 158 -5.59 -16.85 -9.10
C LEU A 158 -4.61 -17.49 -8.10
N LYS A 159 -5.12 -18.12 -7.05
CA LYS A 159 -4.30 -18.85 -6.08
C LYS A 159 -3.63 -20.07 -6.71
N GLU A 160 -4.36 -20.85 -7.48
CA GLU A 160 -3.87 -22.08 -8.15
C GLU A 160 -2.76 -21.77 -9.16
N CYS A 161 -2.84 -20.65 -9.89
CA CYS A 161 -1.81 -20.22 -10.83
C CYS A 161 -0.58 -19.57 -10.17
N GLY A 162 -0.49 -19.57 -8.83
CA GLY A 162 0.71 -19.13 -8.11
C GLY A 162 0.68 -17.67 -7.65
N LEU A 163 -0.44 -16.93 -7.82
CA LEU A 163 -0.57 -15.60 -7.23
C LEU A 163 -0.61 -15.73 -5.71
N SER A 164 0.43 -15.22 -5.05
CA SER A 164 0.66 -15.47 -3.63
C SER A 164 0.07 -14.37 -2.73
N VAL A 165 -0.03 -13.15 -3.26
CA VAL A 165 -0.50 -11.96 -2.53
C VAL A 165 -1.56 -11.24 -3.34
N TYR A 166 -2.73 -11.05 -2.77
CA TYR A 166 -3.77 -10.21 -3.35
C TYR A 166 -3.74 -8.82 -2.73
N HIS A 167 -3.74 -7.81 -3.58
CA HIS A 167 -3.73 -6.43 -3.16
C HIS A 167 -5.10 -5.80 -3.46
N HIS A 168 -5.78 -5.35 -2.41
CA HIS A 168 -7.05 -4.63 -2.52
C HIS A 168 -7.17 -3.62 -1.39
N ASN A 169 -7.12 -2.34 -1.73
CA ASN A 169 -7.19 -1.28 -0.74
C ASN A 169 -8.63 -1.04 -0.27
N LEU A 170 -8.76 -0.50 0.95
CA LEU A 170 -9.99 0.13 1.44
C LEU A 170 -10.01 1.64 1.13
N GLU A 171 -8.92 2.16 0.61
CA GLU A 171 -8.59 3.54 0.24
C GLU A 171 -8.65 4.55 1.39
N THR A 172 -9.69 4.52 2.22
CA THR A 172 -9.86 5.41 3.37
C THR A 172 -10.65 4.73 4.49
N ALA A 173 -11.02 5.47 5.53
CA ALA A 173 -11.92 5.00 6.57
C ALA A 173 -13.36 4.82 6.05
N ARG A 174 -14.13 3.90 6.64
CA ARG A 174 -15.55 3.72 6.33
C ARG A 174 -16.34 5.03 6.47
N SER A 175 -16.07 5.78 7.53
CA SER A 175 -16.75 7.06 7.82
C SER A 175 -16.40 8.20 6.85
N HIS A 176 -15.41 7.96 5.95
CA HIS A 176 -15.01 8.93 4.92
C HIS A 176 -15.28 8.42 3.49
N PHE A 177 -15.57 7.13 3.32
CA PHE A 177 -15.60 6.45 2.03
C PHE A 177 -16.60 7.05 1.03
N ASP A 178 -17.81 7.42 1.47
CA ASP A 178 -18.85 7.98 0.60
C ASP A 178 -18.45 9.33 -0.05
N ARG A 179 -17.42 10.00 0.49
CA ARG A 179 -16.83 11.19 -0.14
C ARG A 179 -15.84 10.85 -1.26
N ILE A 180 -15.36 9.61 -1.26
CA ILE A 180 -14.29 9.15 -2.16
C ILE A 180 -14.86 8.36 -3.32
N CYS A 181 -15.78 7.44 -3.07
CA CYS A 181 -16.40 6.60 -4.08
C CYS A 181 -17.88 6.44 -3.81
N THR A 182 -18.69 6.43 -4.90
CA THR A 182 -20.15 6.25 -4.83
C THR A 182 -20.65 5.11 -5.72
N THR A 183 -19.81 4.54 -6.55
CA THR A 183 -20.16 3.48 -7.52
C THR A 183 -20.08 2.07 -6.92
N HIS A 184 -19.40 1.87 -5.80
CA HIS A 184 -19.43 0.67 -4.99
C HIS A 184 -19.36 1.02 -3.49
N SER A 185 -19.66 0.06 -2.65
CA SER A 185 -19.69 0.24 -1.20
C SER A 185 -18.38 -0.23 -0.53
N TYR A 186 -18.08 0.36 0.63
CA TYR A 186 -16.97 -0.09 1.47
C TYR A 186 -17.06 -1.57 1.88
N ASP A 187 -18.27 -2.12 1.99
CA ASP A 187 -18.47 -3.53 2.34
C ASP A 187 -18.10 -4.48 1.20
N GLU A 188 -18.16 -4.04 -0.05
CA GLU A 188 -17.69 -4.82 -1.20
C GLU A 188 -16.17 -4.93 -1.20
N ASP A 189 -15.44 -3.85 -0.83
CA ASP A 189 -14.00 -3.91 -0.64
C ASP A 189 -13.62 -4.86 0.49
N ILE A 190 -14.30 -4.76 1.64
CA ILE A 190 -14.11 -5.70 2.76
C ILE A 190 -14.40 -7.14 2.34
N LEU A 191 -15.44 -7.37 1.55
CA LEU A 191 -15.78 -8.69 1.05
C LEU A 191 -14.66 -9.27 0.17
N THR A 192 -14.10 -8.45 -0.72
CA THR A 192 -12.97 -8.84 -1.56
C THR A 192 -11.75 -9.25 -0.72
N VAL A 193 -11.40 -8.48 0.31
CA VAL A 193 -10.34 -8.84 1.26
C VAL A 193 -10.61 -10.19 1.93
N LYS A 194 -11.85 -10.43 2.37
CA LYS A 194 -12.25 -11.69 3.01
C LYS A 194 -12.20 -12.88 2.04
N ILE A 195 -12.64 -12.70 0.79
CA ILE A 195 -12.58 -13.74 -0.25
C ILE A 195 -11.12 -14.12 -0.53
N ALA A 196 -10.23 -13.16 -0.74
CA ALA A 196 -8.81 -13.43 -0.96
C ALA A 196 -8.18 -14.23 0.20
N LYS A 197 -8.50 -13.88 1.45
CA LYS A 197 -8.04 -14.62 2.62
C LYS A 197 -8.59 -16.04 2.66
N LYS A 198 -9.87 -16.23 2.32
CA LYS A 198 -10.51 -17.55 2.30
C LYS A 198 -9.88 -18.50 1.29
N SER A 199 -9.38 -17.98 0.16
CA SER A 199 -8.61 -18.73 -0.84
C SER A 199 -7.13 -18.90 -0.47
N ASN A 200 -6.76 -18.68 0.79
CA ASN A 200 -5.39 -18.83 1.32
C ASN A 200 -4.33 -17.95 0.60
N MET A 201 -4.73 -16.84 0.02
CA MET A 201 -3.78 -15.80 -0.39
C MET A 201 -3.41 -14.91 0.81
N ARG A 202 -2.16 -14.44 0.84
CA ARG A 202 -1.80 -13.31 1.68
C ARG A 202 -2.50 -12.06 1.15
N VAL A 203 -2.89 -11.16 2.02
CA VAL A 203 -3.59 -9.94 1.63
C VAL A 203 -2.81 -8.70 2.02
N CYS A 204 -2.52 -7.86 1.02
CA CYS A 204 -2.11 -6.48 1.23
C CYS A 204 -3.33 -5.57 1.06
N SER A 205 -3.67 -4.80 2.08
CA SER A 205 -4.76 -3.83 2.05
C SER A 205 -4.35 -2.59 2.85
N GLY A 206 -4.60 -1.44 2.30
CA GLY A 206 -4.25 -0.15 2.87
C GLY A 206 -5.12 0.95 2.30
N GLY A 207 -4.51 2.10 2.02
CA GLY A 207 -5.24 3.23 1.47
C GLY A 207 -4.34 4.39 1.08
N ILE A 208 -4.99 5.53 0.85
CA ILE A 208 -4.37 6.80 0.49
C ILE A 208 -4.58 7.80 1.63
N LEU A 209 -3.51 8.41 2.09
CA LEU A 209 -3.53 9.48 3.08
C LEU A 209 -3.50 10.85 2.38
N GLY A 210 -4.25 11.81 2.92
CA GLY A 210 -4.38 13.15 2.34
C GLY A 210 -5.61 13.33 1.46
N LEU A 211 -6.62 12.45 1.58
CA LEU A 211 -7.92 12.55 0.89
C LEU A 211 -8.90 13.52 1.56
N GLY A 212 -8.44 14.28 2.57
CA GLY A 212 -9.28 15.16 3.37
C GLY A 212 -9.88 14.50 4.62
N GLU A 213 -9.41 13.32 4.94
CA GLU A 213 -9.78 12.56 6.13
C GLU A 213 -9.19 13.16 7.41
N SER A 214 -9.90 13.01 8.53
CA SER A 214 -9.42 13.42 9.85
C SER A 214 -8.43 12.43 10.46
N TRP A 215 -7.78 12.81 11.56
CA TRP A 215 -6.91 11.90 12.30
C TRP A 215 -7.66 10.67 12.84
N GLU A 216 -8.89 10.86 13.32
CA GLU A 216 -9.75 9.76 13.78
C GLU A 216 -10.05 8.78 12.64
N GLN A 217 -10.27 9.29 11.43
CA GLN A 217 -10.52 8.47 10.26
C GLN A 217 -9.26 7.70 9.82
N ARG A 218 -8.06 8.29 9.94
CA ARG A 218 -6.80 7.56 9.72
C ARG A 218 -6.62 6.42 10.73
N LEU A 219 -6.94 6.68 12.00
CA LEU A 219 -6.95 5.63 13.02
C LEU A 219 -8.01 4.56 12.73
N GLU A 220 -9.22 4.95 12.35
CA GLU A 220 -10.29 4.02 11.97
C GLU A 220 -9.82 3.06 10.87
N LEU A 221 -9.19 3.58 9.81
CA LEU A 221 -8.60 2.75 8.75
C LEU A 221 -7.56 1.77 9.33
N ALA A 222 -6.60 2.25 10.13
CA ALA A 222 -5.55 1.42 10.69
C ALA A 222 -6.10 0.30 11.58
N PHE A 223 -7.12 0.57 12.40
CA PHE A 223 -7.79 -0.41 13.24
C PHE A 223 -8.66 -1.39 12.44
N THR A 224 -9.32 -0.92 11.36
CA THR A 224 -10.08 -1.78 10.44
C THR A 224 -9.15 -2.81 9.79
N LEU A 225 -7.99 -2.38 9.30
CA LEU A 225 -6.97 -3.27 8.71
C LEU A 225 -6.46 -4.30 9.72
N ARG A 226 -6.28 -3.91 10.99
CA ARG A 226 -5.94 -4.82 12.09
C ARG A 226 -7.05 -5.86 12.32
N GLN A 227 -8.32 -5.43 12.37
CA GLN A 227 -9.47 -6.32 12.53
C GLN A 227 -9.61 -7.32 11.38
N LEU A 228 -9.35 -6.89 10.15
CA LEU A 228 -9.32 -7.74 8.95
C LEU A 228 -8.11 -8.69 8.93
N LYS A 229 -7.15 -8.51 9.85
CA LYS A 229 -5.92 -9.31 9.95
C LYS A 229 -5.18 -9.38 8.60
N VAL A 230 -5.03 -8.24 7.94
CA VAL A 230 -4.26 -8.16 6.70
C VAL A 230 -2.78 -8.49 6.95
N ASP A 231 -2.06 -8.93 5.92
CA ASP A 231 -0.65 -9.33 6.05
C ASP A 231 0.30 -8.17 5.76
N GLY A 232 -0.12 -7.24 4.90
CA GLY A 232 0.63 -6.05 4.55
C GLY A 232 -0.28 -4.84 4.41
N ILE A 233 0.25 -3.67 4.71
CA ILE A 233 -0.43 -2.38 4.67
C ILE A 233 0.35 -1.44 3.76
N PRO A 234 -0.03 -1.36 2.46
CA PRO A 234 0.49 -0.34 1.57
C PRO A 234 -0.14 1.01 1.92
N LEU A 235 0.71 1.98 2.21
CA LEU A 235 0.32 3.37 2.42
C LEU A 235 0.75 4.18 1.20
N ASN A 236 -0.23 4.82 0.60
CA ASN A 236 -0.05 5.80 -0.47
C ASN A 236 -0.31 7.19 0.10
N PHE A 237 0.20 8.20 -0.57
CA PHE A 237 -0.12 9.60 -0.31
C PHE A 237 -0.80 10.17 -1.54
N LEU A 238 -1.79 11.03 -1.33
CA LEU A 238 -2.46 11.68 -2.45
C LEU A 238 -1.44 12.45 -3.29
N ASN A 239 -1.41 12.13 -4.56
CA ASN A 239 -0.78 12.96 -5.59
C ASN A 239 -1.90 13.57 -6.43
N PRO A 240 -2.22 14.86 -6.27
CA PRO A 240 -3.29 15.52 -7.00
C PRO A 240 -3.02 15.48 -8.50
N ILE A 241 -3.92 14.84 -9.26
CA ILE A 241 -3.78 14.69 -10.71
C ILE A 241 -4.84 15.57 -11.38
N SER A 242 -4.41 16.37 -12.34
CA SER A 242 -5.30 17.24 -13.11
C SER A 242 -6.42 16.44 -13.79
N GLY A 243 -7.62 16.97 -13.74
CA GLY A 243 -8.84 16.34 -14.27
C GLY A 243 -9.51 15.35 -13.31
N THR A 244 -8.96 15.08 -12.13
CA THR A 244 -9.63 14.33 -11.07
C THR A 244 -10.42 15.27 -10.14
N ARG A 245 -11.37 14.72 -9.36
CA ARG A 245 -12.09 15.51 -8.34
C ARG A 245 -11.15 16.07 -7.25
N MET A 246 -9.94 15.55 -7.14
CA MET A 246 -8.95 15.92 -6.11
C MET A 246 -7.75 16.70 -6.66
N GLU A 247 -7.82 17.22 -7.87
CA GLU A 247 -6.71 17.95 -8.51
C GLU A 247 -6.21 19.19 -7.72
N ASN A 248 -7.07 19.79 -6.90
CA ASN A 248 -6.74 20.99 -6.11
C ASN A 248 -6.53 20.69 -4.60
N MET A 249 -6.47 19.42 -4.20
CA MET A 249 -6.21 19.06 -2.81
C MET A 249 -4.76 19.40 -2.43
N PRO A 250 -4.53 19.99 -1.25
CA PRO A 250 -3.18 20.22 -0.76
C PRO A 250 -2.46 18.90 -0.46
N LEU A 251 -1.15 18.90 -0.67
CA LEU A 251 -0.31 17.76 -0.24
C LEU A 251 -0.28 17.67 1.29
N LEU A 252 -0.24 16.45 1.78
CA LEU A 252 -0.02 16.19 3.21
C LEU A 252 1.38 16.67 3.61
N PRO A 253 1.54 17.44 4.71
CA PRO A 253 2.86 17.86 5.18
C PRO A 253 3.76 16.65 5.48
N PRO A 254 5.07 16.67 5.12
CA PRO A 254 5.96 15.52 5.26
C PRO A 254 5.99 14.93 6.68
N MET A 255 6.08 15.75 7.72
CA MET A 255 6.12 15.29 9.11
C MET A 255 4.79 14.68 9.56
N GLU A 256 3.67 15.14 9.00
CA GLU A 256 2.36 14.55 9.24
C GLU A 256 2.25 13.17 8.56
N ALA A 257 2.74 13.05 7.32
CA ALA A 257 2.82 11.79 6.60
C ALA A 257 3.67 10.76 7.35
N LEU A 258 4.84 11.16 7.86
CA LEU A 258 5.71 10.30 8.67
C LEU A 258 5.04 9.89 9.99
N LYS A 259 4.34 10.80 10.66
CA LYS A 259 3.55 10.50 11.85
C LYS A 259 2.45 9.47 11.56
N CYS A 260 1.77 9.57 10.41
CA CYS A 260 0.81 8.55 9.98
C CYS A 260 1.46 7.18 9.85
N ILE A 261 2.60 7.07 9.16
CA ILE A 261 3.33 5.80 9.03
C ILE A 261 3.62 5.21 10.41
N ALA A 262 4.11 6.04 11.33
CA ALA A 262 4.44 5.61 12.68
C ALA A 262 3.22 5.10 13.45
N LEU A 263 2.08 5.80 13.38
CA LEU A 263 0.84 5.37 14.03
C LEU A 263 0.32 4.05 13.45
N PHE A 264 0.41 3.85 12.13
CA PHE A 264 0.08 2.56 11.52
C PHE A 264 0.98 1.44 12.05
N ARG A 265 2.28 1.71 12.30
CA ARG A 265 3.21 0.74 12.92
C ARG A 265 2.84 0.45 14.37
N PHE A 266 2.51 1.47 15.17
CA PHE A 266 2.05 1.28 16.55
C PHE A 266 0.80 0.41 16.64
N ILE A 267 -0.18 0.62 15.74
CA ILE A 267 -1.45 -0.11 15.72
C ILE A 267 -1.28 -1.52 15.15
N ASN A 268 -0.36 -1.70 14.18
CA ASN A 268 -0.13 -2.94 13.43
C ASN A 268 1.33 -3.40 13.53
N PRO A 269 1.83 -3.73 14.74
CA PRO A 269 3.27 -3.92 14.97
C PRO A 269 3.90 -5.05 14.17
N GLY A 270 3.17 -6.14 13.92
CA GLY A 270 3.66 -7.31 13.19
C GLY A 270 3.41 -7.30 11.68
N LYS A 271 2.71 -6.30 11.13
CA LYS A 271 2.36 -6.27 9.70
C LYS A 271 3.47 -5.65 8.84
N ASP A 272 3.50 -6.01 7.56
CA ASP A 272 4.35 -5.30 6.60
C ASP A 272 3.75 -3.91 6.35
N ILE A 273 4.51 -2.85 6.55
CA ILE A 273 4.10 -1.49 6.20
C ILE A 273 4.96 -1.03 5.03
N LEU A 274 4.30 -0.80 3.90
CA LEU A 274 4.92 -0.53 2.62
C LEU A 274 4.57 0.91 2.19
N ILE A 275 5.56 1.70 1.82
CA ILE A 275 5.31 3.05 1.32
C ILE A 275 5.33 3.03 -0.20
N CYS A 276 4.22 3.45 -0.78
CA CYS A 276 3.94 3.28 -2.19
C CYS A 276 3.77 4.63 -2.92
N GLY A 277 2.69 4.80 -3.68
CA GLY A 277 2.47 5.97 -4.52
C GLY A 277 2.41 7.29 -3.77
N GLY A 278 2.79 8.38 -4.44
CA GLY A 278 2.73 9.75 -3.93
C GLY A 278 3.83 10.13 -2.94
N ARG A 279 4.74 9.20 -2.56
CA ARG A 279 5.79 9.49 -1.58
C ARG A 279 6.79 10.56 -2.05
N GLU A 280 7.03 10.65 -3.34
CA GLU A 280 7.97 11.63 -3.92
C GLU A 280 7.51 13.06 -3.69
N VAL A 281 6.24 13.33 -4.01
CA VAL A 281 5.65 14.67 -3.90
C VAL A 281 5.33 15.04 -2.45
N THR A 282 4.99 14.04 -1.63
CA THR A 282 4.61 14.26 -0.23
C THR A 282 5.82 14.36 0.70
N LEU A 283 6.81 13.48 0.53
CA LEU A 283 7.93 13.42 1.47
C LEU A 283 9.15 14.24 1.03
N GLY A 284 9.31 14.53 -0.28
CA GLY A 284 10.48 15.28 -0.76
C GLY A 284 11.78 14.71 -0.22
N ASP A 285 12.55 15.54 0.48
CA ASP A 285 13.85 15.16 1.06
C ASP A 285 13.75 14.18 2.25
N TYR A 286 12.55 13.96 2.80
CA TYR A 286 12.34 13.06 3.95
C TYR A 286 12.09 11.60 3.56
N GLN A 287 12.31 11.19 2.31
CA GLN A 287 11.97 9.85 1.85
C GLN A 287 12.66 8.72 2.63
N SER A 288 13.90 8.89 3.06
CA SER A 288 14.61 7.89 3.87
C SER A 288 14.04 7.74 5.29
N TRP A 289 13.31 8.73 5.78
CA TRP A 289 12.73 8.73 7.12
C TRP A 289 11.55 7.76 7.27
N ILE A 290 11.01 7.22 6.16
CA ILE A 290 9.96 6.20 6.20
C ILE A 290 10.37 5.00 7.06
N PHE A 291 11.64 4.59 7.02
CA PHE A 291 12.15 3.47 7.82
C PHE A 291 12.31 3.85 9.30
N LEU A 292 12.65 5.11 9.59
CA LEU A 292 12.62 5.65 10.95
C LEU A 292 11.18 5.72 11.46
N ALA A 293 10.23 6.02 10.61
CA ALA A 293 8.80 6.01 10.93
C ALA A 293 8.18 4.59 11.04
N GLY A 294 8.99 3.53 10.88
CA GLY A 294 8.57 2.15 11.11
C GLY A 294 8.06 1.41 9.88
N ALA A 295 8.20 1.94 8.67
CA ALA A 295 8.00 1.15 7.45
C ALA A 295 9.09 0.08 7.32
N ASN A 296 8.74 -1.08 6.73
CA ASN A 296 9.69 -2.13 6.38
C ASN A 296 9.64 -2.48 4.88
N GLY A 297 9.14 -1.58 4.05
CA GLY A 297 9.17 -1.75 2.62
C GLY A 297 8.77 -0.51 1.85
N LEU A 298 9.06 -0.53 0.56
CA LEU A 298 8.70 0.52 -0.38
C LEU A 298 8.42 -0.05 -1.76
N MET A 299 7.76 0.75 -2.59
CA MET A 299 7.58 0.48 -4.02
C MET A 299 8.66 1.21 -4.82
N ILE A 300 9.31 0.51 -5.74
CA ILE A 300 10.31 1.06 -6.67
C ILE A 300 9.75 1.11 -8.09
N GLY A 301 10.31 2.01 -8.90
CA GLY A 301 9.92 2.21 -10.30
C GLY A 301 8.68 3.10 -10.44
N ASN A 302 8.08 3.07 -11.63
CA ASN A 302 6.92 3.90 -11.93
C ASN A 302 5.65 3.35 -11.25
N TYR A 303 4.72 4.26 -10.98
CA TYR A 303 3.36 3.94 -10.55
C TYR A 303 2.43 3.70 -11.76
N LEU A 304 1.14 3.66 -11.54
CA LEU A 304 0.18 3.33 -12.61
C LEU A 304 0.16 4.38 -13.73
N THR A 305 -0.05 5.62 -13.35
CA THR A 305 -0.20 6.75 -14.29
C THR A 305 0.78 7.89 -14.01
N THR A 306 1.64 7.73 -13.01
CA THR A 306 2.64 8.73 -12.64
C THR A 306 4.03 8.11 -12.58
N GLN A 307 5.02 8.94 -12.84
CA GLN A 307 6.41 8.54 -12.74
C GLN A 307 6.84 8.45 -11.28
N GLY A 308 7.49 7.35 -10.91
CA GLY A 308 8.09 7.20 -9.59
C GLY A 308 9.53 7.67 -9.54
N ARG A 309 10.16 7.48 -8.38
CA ARG A 309 11.58 7.80 -8.19
C ARG A 309 12.45 6.84 -8.98
N ASN A 310 13.60 7.32 -9.42
CA ASN A 310 14.59 6.48 -10.11
C ASN A 310 14.97 5.27 -9.22
N ILE A 311 14.89 4.07 -9.77
CA ILE A 311 15.13 2.81 -9.06
C ILE A 311 16.52 2.80 -8.40
N ARG A 312 17.57 3.28 -9.12
CA ARG A 312 18.93 3.33 -8.57
C ARG A 312 18.99 4.20 -7.32
N MET A 313 18.33 5.35 -7.32
CA MET A 313 18.29 6.24 -6.14
C MET A 313 17.60 5.57 -4.94
N ASP A 314 16.58 4.75 -5.17
CA ASP A 314 15.92 3.99 -4.10
C ASP A 314 16.83 2.87 -3.58
N MET A 315 17.48 2.14 -4.46
CA MET A 315 18.40 1.06 -4.07
C MET A 315 19.63 1.63 -3.34
N ASP A 316 20.17 2.76 -3.78
CA ASP A 316 21.27 3.44 -3.09
C ASP A 316 20.83 3.95 -1.70
N MET A 317 19.61 4.49 -1.57
CA MET A 317 19.03 4.88 -0.29
C MET A 317 18.94 3.69 0.68
N LEU A 318 18.46 2.54 0.21
CA LEU A 318 18.37 1.32 1.03
C LEU A 318 19.76 0.82 1.47
N LYS A 319 20.73 0.82 0.58
CA LYS A 319 22.14 0.45 0.87
C LYS A 319 22.77 1.39 1.89
N HIS A 320 22.67 2.71 1.66
CA HIS A 320 23.24 3.72 2.55
C HIS A 320 22.58 3.70 3.95
N ALA A 321 21.33 3.30 4.04
CA ALA A 321 20.64 3.09 5.31
C ALA A 321 20.98 1.74 5.98
N GLY A 322 21.81 0.89 5.37
CA GLY A 322 22.16 -0.44 5.87
C GLY A 322 20.98 -1.42 5.93
N LEU A 323 19.98 -1.22 5.07
CA LEU A 323 18.76 -2.01 5.06
C LEU A 323 18.82 -3.19 4.10
N ILE A 324 19.71 -3.14 3.12
CA ILE A 324 20.04 -4.24 2.20
C ILE A 324 21.56 -4.34 2.06
N ASN A 325 22.03 -5.52 1.67
CA ASN A 325 23.46 -5.74 1.42
C ASN A 325 23.93 -4.98 0.17
N THR A 326 25.20 -4.59 0.17
CA THR A 326 25.87 -3.89 -0.95
C THR A 326 26.02 -4.79 -2.16
#